data_0047615b713e862ead1c6752123a7d3f
#
_entry.id   0047615b713e862ead1c6752123a7d3f
#
_cell.length_a   1.000
_cell.length_b   1.000
_cell.length_c   1.000
_cell.angle_alpha   90.00
_cell.angle_beta   90.00
_cell.angle_gamma   90.00
#
_symmetry.space_group_name_H-M   'P 1'
#
loop_
_entity.id
_entity.type
_entity.pdbx_description
1 polymer ?
#
loop_
_entity_poly.entity_id
_entity_poly.type
_entity_poly.pdbx_seq_one_letter_code
_entity_poly.pdbx_strand_id
1 'polypeptide(L)'
;KLTRCFADSGQNRQMYIVNESGLYALIFGSKLESAKRFKHWVTSEVLPAIRKTGSYQKPMTTDQKIQLLAQGNVELTEKIEKVNEDLQEFKKDMPLLALECQKITRAKNQKVVPLMGGKNAPAYKNKSLMHKVYGDIDAQLRREFGVNTYKAIKRNQCDLAISIIEAYKLPMFLQKEIDAENSQLSFM
;
A
#
# COMPACT_ATOMS: atom_id res chain seq x y z
N LYS A 1 18.29 -25.33 54.39
CA LYS A 1 17.26 -26.31 54.78
C LYS A 1 17.87 -27.71 54.64
N LEU A 2 17.90 -28.52 55.70
CA LEU A 2 18.29 -29.92 55.64
C LEU A 2 17.11 -30.74 55.11
N THR A 3 17.33 -31.48 54.07
CA THR A 3 16.33 -32.43 53.54
C THR A 3 16.99 -33.79 53.42
N ARG A 4 16.26 -34.83 53.77
CA ARG A 4 16.69 -36.21 53.59
C ARG A 4 16.44 -36.63 52.16
N CYS A 5 17.49 -37.03 51.44
CA CYS A 5 17.36 -37.61 50.10
C CYS A 5 17.80 -39.07 50.12
N PHE A 6 17.12 -39.93 49.40
CA PHE A 6 17.51 -41.32 49.20
C PHE A 6 18.58 -41.38 48.11
N ALA A 7 19.72 -41.98 48.39
CA ALA A 7 20.68 -42.30 47.36
C ALA A 7 20.29 -43.63 46.69
N ASP A 8 20.69 -43.85 45.46
CA ASP A 8 20.42 -45.07 44.65
C ASP A 8 20.84 -46.37 45.32
N SER A 9 21.71 -46.27 46.36
CA SER A 9 22.19 -47.39 47.21
C SER A 9 21.29 -47.76 48.39
N GLY A 10 20.09 -47.15 48.51
CA GLY A 10 19.17 -47.37 49.64
C GLY A 10 19.63 -46.81 50.99
N GLN A 11 20.71 -46.07 51.04
CA GLN A 11 21.20 -45.44 52.26
C GLN A 11 20.63 -44.02 52.45
N ASN A 12 20.03 -43.78 53.62
CA ASN A 12 19.60 -42.44 54.05
C ASN A 12 20.81 -41.55 54.34
N ARG A 13 21.04 -40.55 53.50
CA ARG A 13 22.04 -39.48 53.73
C ARG A 13 21.40 -38.15 53.99
N GLN A 14 21.89 -37.40 54.93
CA GLN A 14 21.47 -35.99 55.08
C GLN A 14 22.26 -35.14 54.12
N MET A 15 21.53 -34.43 53.24
CA MET A 15 22.12 -33.49 52.27
C MET A 15 21.58 -32.09 52.49
N TYR A 16 22.40 -31.10 52.24
CA TYR A 16 21.99 -29.70 52.24
C TYR A 16 21.43 -29.35 50.88
N ILE A 17 20.20 -28.86 50.85
CA ILE A 17 19.60 -28.26 49.65
C ILE A 17 19.75 -26.75 49.76
N VAL A 18 20.33 -26.14 48.75
CA VAL A 18 20.46 -24.70 48.60
C VAL A 18 19.56 -24.20 47.51
N ASN A 19 19.00 -23.02 47.68
CA ASN A 19 18.32 -22.31 46.62
C ASN A 19 19.34 -21.65 45.67
N GLU A 20 18.89 -21.05 44.61
CA GLU A 20 19.74 -20.38 43.61
C GLU A 20 20.66 -19.32 44.25
N SER A 21 20.12 -18.49 45.15
CA SER A 21 20.91 -17.49 45.88
C SER A 21 22.02 -18.13 46.72
N GLY A 22 21.74 -19.27 47.39
CA GLY A 22 22.73 -20.03 48.15
C GLY A 22 23.80 -20.64 47.21
N LEU A 23 23.43 -21.09 46.03
CA LEU A 23 24.37 -21.58 45.05
C LEU A 23 25.34 -20.46 44.60
N TYR A 24 24.83 -19.28 44.27
CA TYR A 24 25.69 -18.13 43.93
C TYR A 24 26.60 -17.72 45.11
N ALA A 25 26.10 -17.75 46.33
CA ALA A 25 26.94 -17.47 47.50
C ALA A 25 28.10 -18.47 47.67
N LEU A 26 27.86 -19.77 47.44
CA LEU A 26 28.87 -20.79 47.42
C LEU A 26 29.91 -20.59 46.31
N ILE A 27 29.45 -20.29 45.06
CA ILE A 27 30.33 -20.02 43.94
C ILE A 27 31.22 -18.80 44.23
N PHE A 28 30.63 -17.70 44.72
CA PHE A 28 31.39 -16.47 45.01
C PHE A 28 32.37 -16.60 46.15
N GLY A 29 32.12 -17.51 47.10
CA GLY A 29 33.03 -17.85 48.19
C GLY A 29 34.10 -18.89 47.80
N SER A 30 33.96 -19.54 46.66
CA SER A 30 34.88 -20.61 46.24
C SER A 30 36.22 -20.07 45.76
N LYS A 31 37.30 -20.81 46.11
CA LYS A 31 38.68 -20.53 45.70
C LYS A 31 39.05 -21.17 44.35
N LEU A 32 38.16 -21.94 43.74
CA LEU A 32 38.39 -22.59 42.45
C LEU A 32 38.55 -21.55 41.34
N GLU A 33 39.44 -21.80 40.38
CA GLU A 33 39.68 -20.88 39.26
C GLU A 33 38.43 -20.66 38.37
N SER A 34 37.62 -21.71 38.20
CA SER A 34 36.34 -21.59 37.47
C SER A 34 35.37 -20.65 38.17
N ALA A 35 35.29 -20.71 39.49
CA ALA A 35 34.44 -19.85 40.29
C ALA A 35 34.95 -18.39 40.31
N LYS A 36 36.25 -18.17 40.36
CA LYS A 36 36.87 -16.84 40.25
C LYS A 36 36.55 -16.21 38.86
N ARG A 37 36.68 -16.97 37.79
CA ARG A 37 36.30 -16.50 36.44
C ARG A 37 34.82 -16.14 36.33
N PHE A 38 33.93 -16.98 36.87
CA PHE A 38 32.51 -16.69 36.92
C PHE A 38 32.20 -15.42 37.71
N LYS A 39 32.77 -15.27 38.90
CA LYS A 39 32.64 -14.07 39.72
C LYS A 39 33.10 -12.83 38.97
N HIS A 40 34.26 -12.88 38.34
CA HIS A 40 34.80 -11.77 37.56
C HIS A 40 33.85 -11.41 36.42
N TRP A 41 33.40 -12.39 35.61
CA TRP A 41 32.45 -12.16 34.51
C TRP A 41 31.16 -11.51 35.00
N VAL A 42 30.54 -12.02 36.05
CA VAL A 42 29.31 -11.44 36.60
C VAL A 42 29.52 -10.01 37.06
N THR A 43 30.61 -9.72 37.77
CA THR A 43 30.82 -8.40 38.36
C THR A 43 31.38 -7.37 37.39
N SER A 44 32.12 -7.78 36.35
CA SER A 44 32.73 -6.86 35.37
C SER A 44 31.90 -6.66 34.12
N GLU A 45 31.02 -7.61 33.75
CA GLU A 45 30.24 -7.52 32.52
C GLU A 45 28.73 -7.53 32.81
N VAL A 46 28.20 -8.58 33.47
CA VAL A 46 26.76 -8.80 33.59
C VAL A 46 26.09 -7.72 34.43
N LEU A 47 26.55 -7.52 35.66
CA LEU A 47 25.94 -6.53 36.57
C LEU A 47 26.07 -5.08 36.06
N PRO A 48 27.24 -4.65 35.55
CA PRO A 48 27.35 -3.32 34.94
C PRO A 48 26.44 -3.12 33.71
N ALA A 49 26.29 -4.16 32.87
CA ALA A 49 25.38 -4.11 31.74
C ALA A 49 23.93 -3.94 32.20
N ILE A 50 23.45 -4.79 33.12
CA ILE A 50 22.09 -4.71 33.65
C ILE A 50 21.84 -3.34 34.31
N ARG A 51 22.81 -2.81 35.08
CA ARG A 51 22.68 -1.49 35.71
C ARG A 51 22.53 -0.35 34.68
N LYS A 52 23.23 -0.44 33.54
CA LYS A 52 23.25 0.63 32.52
C LYS A 52 22.07 0.53 31.54
N THR A 53 21.69 -0.67 31.15
CA THR A 53 20.73 -0.92 30.05
C THR A 53 19.44 -1.63 30.48
N GLY A 54 19.37 -2.07 31.73
CA GLY A 54 18.24 -2.85 32.27
C GLY A 54 18.28 -4.35 31.94
N SER A 55 19.20 -4.80 31.10
CA SER A 55 19.31 -6.20 30.68
C SER A 55 20.76 -6.59 30.36
N TYR A 56 21.06 -7.89 30.38
CA TYR A 56 22.32 -8.44 29.87
C TYR A 56 22.01 -9.24 28.58
N GLN A 57 22.60 -8.83 27.48
CA GLN A 57 22.59 -9.57 26.24
C GLN A 57 23.98 -10.06 25.92
N LYS A 58 24.08 -11.37 25.64
CA LYS A 58 25.37 -11.94 25.22
C LYS A 58 25.80 -11.25 23.90
N PRO A 59 27.04 -10.77 23.81
CA PRO A 59 27.54 -10.17 22.58
C PRO A 59 27.35 -11.13 21.39
N MET A 60 26.67 -10.67 20.34
CA MET A 60 26.51 -11.45 19.11
C MET A 60 27.85 -11.54 18.40
N THR A 61 28.14 -12.71 17.83
CA THR A 61 29.26 -12.88 16.92
C THR A 61 29.06 -12.05 15.65
N THR A 62 30.15 -11.78 14.93
CA THR A 62 30.09 -11.06 13.65
C THR A 62 29.16 -11.77 12.66
N ASP A 63 29.23 -13.10 12.58
CA ASP A 63 28.37 -13.91 11.69
C ASP A 63 26.88 -13.81 12.08
N GLN A 64 26.56 -13.84 13.37
CA GLN A 64 25.19 -13.65 13.85
C GLN A 64 24.65 -12.25 13.50
N LYS A 65 25.50 -11.21 13.58
CA LYS A 65 25.11 -9.85 13.17
C LYS A 65 24.87 -9.77 11.68
N ILE A 66 25.74 -10.38 10.88
CA ILE A 66 25.57 -10.43 9.41
C ILE A 66 24.29 -11.18 9.04
N GLN A 67 24.02 -12.31 9.67
CA GLN A 67 22.80 -13.08 9.43
C GLN A 67 21.55 -12.29 9.78
N LEU A 68 21.53 -11.60 10.92
CA LEU A 68 20.40 -10.75 11.32
C LEU A 68 20.18 -9.60 10.34
N LEU A 69 21.27 -8.94 9.90
CA LEU A 69 21.18 -7.88 8.90
C LEU A 69 20.70 -8.39 7.55
N ALA A 70 21.14 -9.57 7.12
CA ALA A 70 20.68 -10.19 5.88
C ALA A 70 19.19 -10.50 5.94
N GLN A 71 18.71 -11.09 7.03
CA GLN A 71 17.27 -11.33 7.24
C GLN A 71 16.46 -10.05 7.24
N GLY A 72 16.92 -9.04 7.97
CA GLY A 72 16.26 -7.73 8.00
C GLY A 72 16.18 -7.06 6.62
N ASN A 73 17.22 -7.20 5.78
CA ASN A 73 17.21 -6.70 4.42
C ASN A 73 16.19 -7.43 3.54
N VAL A 74 16.06 -8.76 3.66
CA VAL A 74 15.05 -9.53 2.92
C VAL A 74 13.65 -9.07 3.30
N GLU A 75 13.34 -9.01 4.60
CA GLU A 75 12.04 -8.54 5.08
C GLU A 75 11.71 -7.10 4.63
N LEU A 76 12.72 -6.23 4.61
CA LEU A 76 12.55 -4.86 4.14
C LEU A 76 12.27 -4.80 2.65
N THR A 77 12.96 -5.62 1.86
CA THR A 77 12.73 -5.71 0.40
C THR A 77 11.31 -6.17 0.11
N GLU A 78 10.84 -7.23 0.75
CA GLU A 78 9.45 -7.72 0.60
C GLU A 78 8.41 -6.65 0.96
N LYS A 79 8.64 -5.89 2.05
CA LYS A 79 7.77 -4.78 2.43
C LYS A 79 7.75 -3.66 1.39
N ILE A 80 8.91 -3.32 0.83
CA ILE A 80 9.03 -2.29 -0.22
C ILE A 80 8.30 -2.74 -1.48
N GLU A 81 8.44 -3.99 -1.89
CA GLU A 81 7.76 -4.54 -3.06
C GLU A 81 6.23 -4.47 -2.87
N LYS A 82 5.72 -4.90 -1.72
CA LYS A 82 4.31 -4.82 -1.40
C LYS A 82 3.77 -3.39 -1.41
N VAL A 83 4.48 -2.45 -0.78
CA VAL A 83 4.10 -1.03 -0.79
C VAL A 83 4.10 -0.47 -2.21
N ASN A 84 5.04 -0.89 -3.04
CA ASN A 84 5.08 -0.46 -4.44
C ASN A 84 3.90 -1.02 -5.25
N GLU A 85 3.53 -2.28 -5.05
CA GLU A 85 2.34 -2.88 -5.66
C GLU A 85 1.06 -2.14 -5.25
N ASP A 86 0.86 -1.93 -3.95
CA ASP A 86 -0.28 -1.19 -3.39
C ASP A 86 -0.36 0.23 -3.98
N LEU A 87 0.80 0.90 -4.11
CA LEU A 87 0.89 2.23 -4.71
C LEU A 87 0.53 2.23 -6.21
N GLN A 88 0.93 1.21 -6.95
CA GLN A 88 0.58 1.08 -8.37
C GLN A 88 -0.92 0.83 -8.54
N GLU A 89 -1.50 -0.03 -7.71
CA GLU A 89 -2.94 -0.28 -7.71
C GLU A 89 -3.73 0.99 -7.35
N PHE A 90 -3.33 1.67 -6.29
CA PHE A 90 -3.92 2.96 -5.91
C PHE A 90 -3.87 3.98 -7.05
N LYS A 91 -2.72 4.12 -7.74
CA LYS A 91 -2.60 5.03 -8.89
C LYS A 91 -3.53 4.68 -10.04
N LYS A 92 -3.78 3.39 -10.29
CA LYS A 92 -4.71 2.94 -11.35
C LYS A 92 -6.17 3.27 -11.00
N ASP A 93 -6.53 3.17 -9.73
CA ASP A 93 -7.89 3.36 -9.23
C ASP A 93 -8.25 4.83 -8.94
N MET A 94 -7.27 5.73 -8.97
CA MET A 94 -7.52 7.16 -8.82
C MET A 94 -8.47 7.69 -9.90
N PRO A 95 -9.34 8.67 -9.58
CA PRO A 95 -10.11 9.40 -10.58
C PRO A 95 -9.21 10.09 -11.60
N LEU A 96 -9.79 10.43 -12.75
CA LEU A 96 -9.10 11.17 -13.82
C LEU A 96 -8.50 12.48 -13.28
N LEU A 97 -7.23 12.69 -13.60
CA LEU A 97 -6.57 13.97 -13.35
C LEU A 97 -6.89 14.98 -14.46
N ALA A 98 -6.45 16.22 -14.26
CA ALA A 98 -6.73 17.31 -15.19
C ALA A 98 -6.30 17.01 -16.65
N LEU A 99 -5.16 16.34 -16.83
CA LEU A 99 -4.65 15.98 -18.16
C LEU A 99 -5.54 14.93 -18.87
N GLU A 100 -5.97 13.91 -18.14
CA GLU A 100 -6.88 12.90 -18.68
C GLU A 100 -8.27 13.49 -18.97
N CYS A 101 -8.77 14.37 -18.10
CA CYS A 101 -9.99 15.12 -18.36
C CYS A 101 -9.90 15.98 -19.63
N GLN A 102 -8.75 16.59 -19.92
CA GLN A 102 -8.51 17.33 -21.16
C GLN A 102 -8.50 16.39 -22.38
N LYS A 103 -7.92 15.18 -22.30
CA LYS A 103 -7.98 14.19 -23.37
C LYS A 103 -9.42 13.81 -23.70
N ILE A 104 -10.24 13.51 -22.70
CA ILE A 104 -11.67 13.21 -22.88
C ILE A 104 -12.42 14.39 -23.50
N THR A 105 -12.17 15.61 -23.01
CA THR A 105 -12.79 16.80 -23.60
C THR A 105 -12.40 17.00 -25.05
N ARG A 106 -11.13 16.75 -25.39
CA ARG A 106 -10.66 16.82 -26.78
C ARG A 106 -11.33 15.74 -27.63
N ALA A 107 -11.43 14.50 -27.17
CA ALA A 107 -12.12 13.42 -27.89
C ALA A 107 -13.60 13.77 -28.11
N LYS A 108 -14.31 14.29 -27.11
CA LYS A 108 -15.69 14.79 -27.27
C LYS A 108 -15.79 15.85 -28.38
N ASN A 109 -14.89 16.84 -28.32
CA ASN A 109 -14.90 17.90 -29.34
C ASN A 109 -14.62 17.37 -30.74
N GLN A 110 -13.65 16.45 -30.88
CA GLN A 110 -13.34 15.81 -32.17
C GLN A 110 -14.52 15.02 -32.74
N LYS A 111 -15.35 14.43 -31.87
CA LYS A 111 -16.52 13.67 -32.26
C LYS A 111 -17.72 14.57 -32.56
N VAL A 112 -18.04 15.51 -31.68
CA VAL A 112 -19.25 16.32 -31.74
C VAL A 112 -19.20 17.35 -32.88
N VAL A 113 -18.06 18.00 -33.09
CA VAL A 113 -17.95 19.06 -34.09
C VAL A 113 -18.32 18.58 -35.51
N PRO A 114 -17.80 17.45 -36.02
CA PRO A 114 -18.23 16.89 -37.31
C PRO A 114 -19.70 16.45 -37.33
N LEU A 115 -20.18 15.82 -36.23
CA LEU A 115 -21.58 15.36 -36.15
C LEU A 115 -22.59 16.51 -36.25
N MET A 116 -22.21 17.71 -35.80
CA MET A 116 -23.06 18.91 -35.89
C MET A 116 -22.88 19.72 -37.18
N GLY A 117 -22.08 19.24 -38.15
CA GLY A 117 -21.82 19.91 -39.41
C GLY A 117 -20.66 20.90 -39.41
N GLY A 118 -19.83 20.86 -38.34
CA GLY A 118 -18.67 21.73 -38.19
C GLY A 118 -18.93 22.98 -37.32
N LYS A 119 -17.87 23.66 -36.93
CA LYS A 119 -17.94 24.83 -36.01
C LYS A 119 -18.78 26.01 -36.56
N ASN A 120 -18.90 26.11 -37.86
CA ASN A 120 -19.66 27.22 -38.51
C ASN A 120 -21.12 26.88 -38.73
N ALA A 121 -21.54 25.63 -38.60
CA ALA A 121 -22.90 25.16 -38.80
C ALA A 121 -23.88 25.81 -37.80
N PRO A 122 -25.14 26.09 -38.23
CA PRO A 122 -26.18 26.60 -37.37
C PRO A 122 -26.40 25.74 -36.11
N ALA A 123 -26.48 24.43 -36.28
CA ALA A 123 -26.66 23.50 -35.21
C ALA A 123 -25.55 23.61 -34.15
N TYR A 124 -24.27 23.81 -34.53
CA TYR A 124 -23.17 24.01 -33.58
C TYR A 124 -23.24 25.38 -32.86
N LYS A 125 -23.75 26.41 -33.53
CA LYS A 125 -23.96 27.74 -32.94
C LYS A 125 -25.16 27.77 -32.00
N ASN A 126 -26.11 26.87 -32.17
CA ASN A 126 -27.23 26.71 -31.25
C ASN A 126 -26.74 26.05 -29.93
N LYS A 127 -26.53 26.91 -28.92
CA LYS A 127 -26.00 26.46 -27.62
C LYS A 127 -26.87 25.41 -26.95
N SER A 128 -28.21 25.51 -27.09
CA SER A 128 -29.14 24.53 -26.49
C SER A 128 -28.93 23.15 -27.10
N LEU A 129 -28.88 23.04 -28.41
CA LEU A 129 -28.68 21.79 -29.13
C LEU A 129 -27.28 21.22 -28.88
N MET A 130 -26.27 22.09 -28.90
CA MET A 130 -24.90 21.70 -28.54
C MET A 130 -24.85 21.07 -27.16
N HIS A 131 -25.44 21.68 -26.12
CA HIS A 131 -25.50 21.13 -24.80
C HIS A 131 -26.21 19.79 -24.70
N LYS A 132 -27.29 19.57 -25.48
CA LYS A 132 -27.96 18.27 -25.54
C LYS A 132 -27.02 17.17 -26.05
N VAL A 133 -26.28 17.43 -27.14
CA VAL A 133 -25.35 16.44 -27.72
C VAL A 133 -24.18 16.10 -26.77
N TYR A 134 -23.54 17.11 -26.18
CA TYR A 134 -22.48 16.88 -25.18
C TYR A 134 -23.04 16.18 -23.94
N GLY A 135 -24.24 16.56 -23.51
CA GLY A 135 -24.91 15.95 -22.36
C GLY A 135 -25.26 14.48 -22.59
N ASP A 136 -25.63 14.10 -23.83
CA ASP A 136 -25.91 12.70 -24.17
C ASP A 136 -24.65 11.83 -24.14
N ILE A 137 -23.52 12.32 -24.65
CA ILE A 137 -22.22 11.64 -24.52
C ILE A 137 -21.84 11.49 -23.05
N ASP A 138 -22.01 12.56 -22.25
CA ASP A 138 -21.70 12.48 -20.82
C ASP A 138 -22.64 11.52 -20.08
N ALA A 139 -23.91 11.42 -20.51
CA ALA A 139 -24.85 10.46 -19.98
C ALA A 139 -24.47 9.02 -20.35
N GLN A 140 -24.01 8.79 -21.57
CA GLN A 140 -23.48 7.48 -21.97
C GLN A 140 -22.28 7.09 -21.14
N LEU A 141 -21.28 7.96 -21.00
CA LEU A 141 -20.12 7.68 -20.15
C LEU A 141 -20.51 7.36 -18.71
N ARG A 142 -21.44 8.11 -18.13
CA ARG A 142 -21.94 7.83 -16.77
C ARG A 142 -22.60 6.46 -16.66
N ARG A 143 -23.35 6.02 -17.65
CA ARG A 143 -23.99 4.69 -17.69
C ARG A 143 -22.96 3.58 -17.81
N GLU A 144 -22.01 3.73 -18.75
CA GLU A 144 -21.00 2.70 -19.02
C GLU A 144 -20.05 2.46 -17.83
N PHE A 145 -19.68 3.52 -17.12
CA PHE A 145 -18.75 3.43 -16.00
C PHE A 145 -19.42 3.43 -14.61
N GLY A 146 -20.74 3.54 -14.53
CA GLY A 146 -21.47 3.56 -13.26
C GLY A 146 -21.12 4.75 -12.37
N VAL A 147 -20.77 5.91 -12.93
CA VAL A 147 -20.29 7.09 -12.19
C VAL A 147 -21.27 8.27 -12.32
N ASN A 148 -21.24 9.18 -11.36
CA ASN A 148 -22.09 10.39 -11.40
C ASN A 148 -21.52 11.49 -12.32
N THR A 149 -20.24 11.45 -12.62
CA THR A 149 -19.56 12.38 -13.53
C THR A 149 -18.42 11.67 -14.25
N TYR A 150 -18.17 12.03 -15.51
CA TYR A 150 -17.04 11.45 -16.25
C TYR A 150 -15.68 11.67 -15.59
N LYS A 151 -15.55 12.72 -14.75
CA LYS A 151 -14.32 12.98 -13.97
C LYS A 151 -14.03 11.92 -12.90
N ALA A 152 -15.06 11.16 -12.49
CA ALA A 152 -14.93 10.08 -11.52
C ALA A 152 -14.57 8.73 -12.16
N ILE A 153 -14.44 8.66 -13.47
CA ILE A 153 -13.92 7.47 -14.18
C ILE A 153 -12.51 7.20 -13.68
N LYS A 154 -12.19 5.93 -13.46
CA LYS A 154 -10.86 5.51 -13.01
C LYS A 154 -9.81 5.80 -14.09
N ARG A 155 -8.62 6.15 -13.67
CA ARG A 155 -7.52 6.55 -14.54
C ARG A 155 -7.12 5.46 -15.53
N ASN A 156 -7.13 4.20 -15.12
CA ASN A 156 -6.89 3.05 -15.98
C ASN A 156 -7.96 2.82 -17.06
N GLN A 157 -9.12 3.48 -16.94
CA GLN A 157 -10.24 3.39 -17.89
C GLN A 157 -10.30 4.58 -18.86
N CYS A 158 -9.33 5.50 -18.81
CA CYS A 158 -9.33 6.70 -19.64
C CYS A 158 -9.37 6.38 -21.14
N ASP A 159 -8.56 5.44 -21.60
CA ASP A 159 -8.49 5.06 -23.01
C ASP A 159 -9.76 4.34 -23.47
N LEU A 160 -10.37 3.55 -22.60
CA LEU A 160 -11.67 2.94 -22.85
C LEU A 160 -12.76 4.02 -22.98
N ALA A 161 -12.74 5.05 -22.13
CA ALA A 161 -13.68 6.16 -22.24
C ALA A 161 -13.53 6.92 -23.56
N ILE A 162 -12.30 7.10 -24.05
CA ILE A 162 -12.01 7.72 -25.33
C ILE A 162 -12.59 6.86 -26.48
N SER A 163 -12.35 5.56 -26.47
CA SER A 163 -12.88 4.66 -27.51
C SER A 163 -14.42 4.61 -27.54
N ILE A 164 -15.09 4.71 -26.38
CA ILE A 164 -16.56 4.83 -26.33
C ILE A 164 -17.01 6.14 -26.96
N ILE A 165 -16.32 7.27 -26.73
CA ILE A 165 -16.62 8.55 -27.37
C ILE A 165 -16.43 8.46 -28.89
N GLU A 166 -15.35 7.84 -29.36
CA GLU A 166 -15.10 7.66 -30.79
C GLU A 166 -16.16 6.79 -31.48
N ALA A 167 -16.63 5.76 -30.79
CA ALA A 167 -17.70 4.89 -31.26
C ALA A 167 -19.11 5.49 -31.11
N TYR A 168 -19.26 6.64 -30.45
CA TYR A 168 -20.54 7.27 -30.16
C TYR A 168 -21.34 7.51 -31.45
N LYS A 169 -22.63 7.18 -31.40
CA LYS A 169 -23.61 7.45 -32.47
C LYS A 169 -24.72 8.32 -31.92
N LEU A 170 -25.09 9.35 -32.66
CA LEU A 170 -26.20 10.22 -32.30
C LEU A 170 -27.53 9.43 -32.24
N PRO A 171 -28.34 9.63 -31.19
CA PRO A 171 -29.72 9.19 -31.18
C PRO A 171 -30.51 9.84 -32.34
N MET A 172 -31.46 9.09 -32.91
CA MET A 172 -32.24 9.55 -34.08
C MET A 172 -32.94 10.90 -33.87
N PHE A 173 -33.38 11.19 -32.63
CA PHE A 173 -34.05 12.44 -32.34
C PHE A 173 -33.08 13.63 -32.36
N LEU A 174 -31.87 13.49 -31.86
CA LEU A 174 -30.83 14.53 -31.92
C LEU A 174 -30.34 14.74 -33.35
N GLN A 175 -30.22 13.66 -34.14
CA GLN A 175 -29.87 13.75 -35.55
C GLN A 175 -30.90 14.60 -36.30
N LYS A 176 -32.22 14.33 -36.11
CA LYS A 176 -33.29 15.10 -36.75
C LYS A 176 -33.29 16.58 -36.34
N GLU A 177 -33.01 16.86 -35.03
CA GLU A 177 -32.92 18.26 -34.57
C GLU A 177 -31.73 18.99 -35.24
N ILE A 178 -30.59 18.32 -35.43
CA ILE A 178 -29.39 18.85 -36.06
C ILE A 178 -29.67 19.11 -37.57
N ASP A 179 -30.28 18.14 -38.25
CA ASP A 179 -30.59 18.24 -39.66
C ASP A 179 -31.61 19.39 -39.93
N ALA A 180 -32.64 19.51 -39.11
CA ALA A 180 -33.60 20.61 -39.17
C ALA A 180 -32.95 21.99 -39.01
N GLU A 181 -32.10 22.14 -37.98
CA GLU A 181 -31.39 23.40 -37.69
C GLU A 181 -30.42 23.79 -38.83
N ASN A 182 -29.70 22.80 -39.38
CA ASN A 182 -28.77 23.05 -40.49
C ASN A 182 -29.49 23.32 -41.81
N SER A 183 -30.71 22.83 -41.98
CA SER A 183 -31.51 23.02 -43.21
C SER A 183 -32.21 24.38 -43.25
N GLN A 184 -32.49 25.02 -42.09
CA GLN A 184 -33.19 26.31 -42.03
C GLN A 184 -32.45 27.46 -42.70
N LEU A 185 -31.12 27.41 -42.84
CA LEU A 185 -30.33 28.42 -43.54
C LEU A 185 -30.24 28.20 -45.08
N SER A 186 -30.78 27.11 -45.59
CA SER A 186 -30.79 26.84 -47.05
C SER A 186 -31.82 27.68 -47.80
N PHE A 187 -32.64 28.47 -47.10
CA PHE A 187 -33.73 29.28 -47.69
C PHE A 187 -33.54 30.80 -47.48
N MET A 188 -32.34 31.24 -47.02
CA MET A 188 -31.96 32.64 -47.05
C MET A 188 -30.79 32.85 -48.03
#